data_7377332baec111c78f5da7892e0cf1b1
#
_entry.id   7377332baec111c78f5da7892e0cf1b1
#
_cell.length_a   1.000
_cell.length_b   1.000
_cell.length_c   1.000
_cell.angle_alpha   90.00
_cell.angle_beta   90.00
_cell.angle_gamma   90.00
#
_symmetry.space_group_name_H-M   'P 1'
#
loop_
_entity.id
_entity.type
_entity.pdbx_description
1 polymer ?
#
loop_
_entity_poly.entity_id
_entity_poly.type
_entity_poly.pdbx_seq_one_letter_code
_entity_poly.pdbx_strand_id
1 'polypeptide(L)'
;MEAVAALQVGIPLRTTAIPRARATLRDVSRAQTQCSACNLLDKCLSADLDTDTTRLLDDLVTTRVRLRKGETLYRAGGSFTALYAIRSGSLKTLLLAEDGREQVAGYHMPGEILGLDGVGNEEHECQAIALEDSEVCVLPFDRVEQIARESAAFQHNVHRYLSREIARQRTLMLLLGTMRADQRLAAFLLDLSQRYQARGYSSSEFILRMTREEIGSYLGLKLETISRLLSRLQQEGLIQVQGRVVKLLERPALRQLVGQSD
;
A
#
# COMPACT_ATOMS: atom_id res chain seq x y z
N MET A 1 4.02 10.08 -38.79
CA MET A 1 3.84 9.35 -37.52
C MET A 1 5.09 9.61 -36.69
N GLU A 2 5.12 10.74 -36.01
CA GLU A 2 6.25 11.11 -35.17
C GLU A 2 6.07 10.43 -33.82
N ALA A 3 7.11 9.73 -33.37
CA ALA A 3 7.18 9.09 -32.10
C ALA A 3 7.12 10.16 -31.00
N VAL A 4 6.11 10.08 -30.13
CA VAL A 4 6.05 10.83 -28.88
C VAL A 4 7.22 10.34 -28.01
N ALA A 5 8.29 11.12 -27.98
CA ALA A 5 9.39 10.89 -27.06
C ALA A 5 8.83 11.05 -25.63
N ALA A 6 8.71 9.93 -24.94
CA ALA A 6 8.41 9.93 -23.52
C ALA A 6 9.48 10.77 -22.81
N LEU A 7 9.07 11.76 -22.03
CA LEU A 7 9.93 12.43 -21.07
C LEU A 7 10.43 11.36 -20.07
N GLN A 8 11.53 10.73 -20.40
CA GLN A 8 12.34 10.03 -19.43
C GLN A 8 13.00 11.11 -18.56
N VAL A 9 12.32 11.52 -17.52
CA VAL A 9 12.97 12.18 -16.40
C VAL A 9 13.83 11.08 -15.77
N GLY A 10 15.07 10.98 -16.28
CA GLY A 10 16.04 10.01 -15.80
C GLY A 10 16.51 10.36 -14.41
N ILE A 11 15.68 10.07 -13.40
CA ILE A 11 16.19 9.75 -12.08
C ILE A 11 16.63 8.31 -12.22
N PRO A 12 17.94 8.01 -12.28
CA PRO A 12 18.40 6.65 -12.44
C PRO A 12 17.99 5.86 -11.19
N LEU A 13 16.98 5.03 -11.31
CA LEU A 13 16.63 4.04 -10.29
C LEU A 13 17.60 2.88 -10.46
N ARG A 14 18.36 2.58 -9.43
CA ARG A 14 19.41 1.57 -9.49
C ARG A 14 18.83 0.17 -9.57
N THR A 15 18.96 -0.47 -10.72
CA THR A 15 19.01 -1.93 -10.84
C THR A 15 20.43 -2.45 -10.52
N THR A 16 20.93 -2.23 -9.32
CA THR A 16 22.11 -2.95 -8.90
C THR A 16 21.70 -4.34 -8.47
N ALA A 17 22.23 -5.35 -9.14
CA ALA A 17 22.14 -6.74 -8.75
C ALA A 17 22.62 -6.91 -7.30
N ILE A 18 21.72 -6.77 -6.35
CA ILE A 18 21.93 -7.20 -4.96
C ILE A 18 22.02 -8.73 -5.02
N PRO A 19 22.99 -9.37 -4.33
CA PRO A 19 23.16 -10.82 -4.40
C PRO A 19 21.81 -11.49 -4.18
N ARG A 20 21.46 -12.44 -5.06
CA ARG A 20 20.24 -13.25 -5.04
C ARG A 20 20.14 -14.05 -3.73
N ALA A 21 19.83 -13.38 -2.63
CA ALA A 21 19.24 -14.06 -1.49
C ALA A 21 17.83 -14.44 -1.92
N ARG A 22 17.62 -15.70 -2.28
CA ARG A 22 16.29 -16.28 -2.38
C ARG A 22 15.58 -15.93 -1.08
N ALA A 23 14.60 -15.02 -1.12
CA ALA A 23 13.62 -14.95 -0.06
C ALA A 23 13.02 -16.36 0.02
N THR A 24 13.34 -17.10 1.06
CA THR A 24 12.69 -18.37 1.35
C THR A 24 11.28 -18.00 1.78
N LEU A 25 10.40 -17.85 0.81
CA LEU A 25 8.96 -17.78 1.02
C LEU A 25 8.64 -19.06 1.82
N ARG A 26 8.38 -18.92 3.11
CA ARG A 26 7.92 -20.05 3.92
C ARG A 26 6.51 -20.33 3.49
N ASP A 27 6.39 -21.37 2.67
CA ASP A 27 5.13 -21.91 2.17
C ASP A 27 4.22 -22.19 3.38
N VAL A 28 3.12 -21.46 3.45
CA VAL A 28 2.11 -21.79 4.44
C VAL A 28 1.27 -22.89 3.82
N SER A 29 1.28 -24.06 4.46
CA SER A 29 0.44 -25.19 4.13
C SER A 29 -0.84 -24.80 3.41
N ARG A 30 -1.26 -25.59 2.41
CA ARG A 30 -2.58 -25.56 1.71
C ARG A 30 -3.76 -25.48 2.70
N ALA A 31 -3.82 -24.46 3.53
CA ALA A 31 -5.02 -24.13 4.26
C ALA A 31 -6.02 -23.68 3.22
N GLN A 32 -7.22 -24.24 3.23
CA GLN A 32 -8.35 -23.93 2.36
C GLN A 32 -8.53 -22.41 2.25
N THR A 33 -7.95 -21.85 1.19
CA THR A 33 -7.86 -20.41 0.98
C THR A 33 -8.85 -20.01 -0.09
N GLN A 34 -10.11 -20.11 0.24
CA GLN A 34 -11.15 -19.71 -0.68
C GLN A 34 -11.39 -18.20 -0.57
N CYS A 35 -11.34 -17.49 -1.69
CA CYS A 35 -11.75 -16.09 -1.79
C CYS A 35 -13.22 -15.94 -1.43
N SER A 36 -14.05 -16.91 -1.81
CA SER A 36 -15.48 -17.00 -1.50
C SER A 36 -15.81 -16.98 0.00
N ALA A 37 -14.89 -17.47 0.85
CA ALA A 37 -15.02 -17.47 2.31
C ALA A 37 -14.16 -16.40 3.00
N CYS A 38 -13.62 -15.44 2.23
CA CYS A 38 -12.72 -14.41 2.77
C CYS A 38 -13.53 -13.22 3.31
N ASN A 39 -13.21 -12.77 4.53
CA ASN A 39 -13.81 -11.58 5.14
C ASN A 39 -13.40 -10.24 4.47
N LEU A 40 -12.53 -10.29 3.47
CA LEU A 40 -12.10 -9.15 2.65
C LEU A 40 -12.66 -9.20 1.23
N LEU A 41 -13.66 -10.06 0.97
CA LEU A 41 -14.25 -10.23 -0.35
C LEU A 41 -14.61 -8.89 -0.99
N ASP A 42 -15.30 -8.00 -0.25
CA ASP A 42 -15.77 -6.70 -0.73
C ASP A 42 -14.67 -5.64 -0.87
N LYS A 43 -13.45 -5.94 -0.46
CA LYS A 43 -12.33 -4.97 -0.41
C LYS A 43 -11.15 -5.34 -1.29
N CYS A 44 -11.17 -6.56 -1.85
CA CYS A 44 -10.14 -7.11 -2.72
C CYS A 44 -10.58 -7.09 -4.19
N LEU A 45 -9.83 -7.73 -5.08
CA LEU A 45 -10.21 -7.92 -6.50
C LEU A 45 -11.51 -8.71 -6.69
N SER A 46 -11.95 -9.41 -5.66
CA SER A 46 -13.20 -10.20 -5.64
C SER A 46 -14.46 -9.38 -5.36
N ALA A 47 -14.36 -8.08 -5.14
CA ALA A 47 -15.51 -7.25 -4.81
C ALA A 47 -16.56 -7.24 -5.94
N ASP A 48 -17.84 -7.41 -5.55
CA ASP A 48 -19.00 -7.35 -6.46
C ASP A 48 -18.96 -8.35 -7.62
N LEU A 49 -18.25 -9.49 -7.48
CA LEU A 49 -18.22 -10.55 -8.49
C LEU A 49 -19.35 -11.56 -8.27
N ASP A 50 -19.80 -12.16 -9.36
CA ASP A 50 -20.72 -13.30 -9.32
C ASP A 50 -20.04 -14.56 -8.73
N THR A 51 -20.88 -15.56 -8.42
CA THR A 51 -20.42 -16.80 -7.79
C THR A 51 -19.43 -17.57 -8.66
N ASP A 52 -19.63 -17.58 -9.98
CA ASP A 52 -18.79 -18.35 -10.90
C ASP A 52 -17.41 -17.70 -11.05
N THR A 53 -17.35 -16.37 -11.22
CA THR A 53 -16.08 -15.63 -11.23
C THR A 53 -15.36 -15.75 -9.88
N THR A 54 -16.10 -15.73 -8.76
CA THR A 54 -15.50 -15.91 -7.42
C THR A 54 -14.86 -17.28 -7.26
N ARG A 55 -15.45 -18.35 -7.83
CA ARG A 55 -14.84 -19.70 -7.84
C ARG A 55 -13.53 -19.74 -8.64
N LEU A 56 -13.45 -19.02 -9.77
CA LEU A 56 -12.19 -18.91 -10.52
C LEU A 56 -11.08 -18.27 -9.67
N LEU A 57 -11.43 -17.34 -8.77
CA LEU A 57 -10.49 -16.76 -7.82
C LEU A 57 -10.10 -17.73 -6.70
N ASP A 58 -10.96 -18.65 -6.31
CA ASP A 58 -10.61 -19.70 -5.35
C ASP A 58 -9.49 -20.60 -5.91
N ASP A 59 -9.53 -20.89 -7.21
CA ASP A 59 -8.49 -21.65 -7.91
C ASP A 59 -7.23 -20.82 -8.19
N LEU A 60 -7.35 -19.50 -8.28
CA LEU A 60 -6.22 -18.58 -8.47
C LEU A 60 -5.34 -18.51 -7.22
N VAL A 61 -5.94 -18.40 -6.03
CA VAL A 61 -5.21 -18.25 -4.77
C VAL A 61 -4.80 -19.61 -4.22
N THR A 62 -3.78 -20.19 -4.80
CA THR A 62 -3.25 -21.50 -4.37
C THR A 62 -2.26 -21.41 -3.22
N THR A 63 -1.63 -20.25 -3.03
CA THR A 63 -0.53 -20.06 -2.08
C THR A 63 -0.71 -18.78 -1.27
N ARG A 64 -0.37 -18.87 0.01
CA ARG A 64 -0.21 -17.72 0.90
C ARG A 64 1.21 -17.66 1.44
N VAL A 65 1.68 -16.45 1.63
CA VAL A 65 2.99 -16.18 2.23
C VAL A 65 2.78 -15.50 3.57
N ARG A 66 3.40 -16.02 4.60
CA ARG A 66 3.50 -15.36 5.90
C ARG A 66 4.82 -14.63 6.00
N LEU A 67 4.74 -13.40 6.46
CA LEU A 67 5.87 -12.51 6.66
C LEU A 67 5.90 -12.10 8.12
N ARG A 68 7.06 -12.19 8.74
CA ARG A 68 7.30 -11.56 10.03
C ARG A 68 7.58 -10.09 9.81
N LYS A 69 7.37 -9.30 10.85
CA LYS A 69 7.73 -7.89 10.84
C LYS A 69 9.16 -7.67 10.34
N GLY A 70 9.33 -6.76 9.37
CA GLY A 70 10.61 -6.43 8.73
C GLY A 70 11.02 -7.37 7.61
N GLU A 71 10.31 -8.48 7.36
CA GLU A 71 10.61 -9.36 6.23
C GLU A 71 10.15 -8.72 4.91
N THR A 72 10.95 -8.99 3.87
CA THR A 72 10.72 -8.49 2.51
C THR A 72 9.87 -9.49 1.72
N LEU A 73 8.79 -9.01 1.12
CA LEU A 73 7.95 -9.79 0.20
C LEU A 73 8.62 -9.92 -1.18
N TYR A 74 9.00 -8.80 -1.76
CA TYR A 74 9.79 -8.71 -3.00
C TYR A 74 10.73 -7.50 -2.95
N ARG A 75 11.75 -7.50 -3.80
CA ARG A 75 12.78 -6.45 -3.88
C ARG A 75 12.69 -5.71 -5.18
N ALA A 76 13.11 -4.45 -5.19
CA ALA A 76 13.34 -3.68 -6.42
C ALA A 76 14.34 -4.43 -7.31
N GLY A 77 14.08 -4.46 -8.63
CA GLY A 77 14.84 -5.24 -9.63
C GLY A 77 14.59 -6.76 -9.56
N GLY A 78 13.68 -7.23 -8.70
CA GLY A 78 13.26 -8.63 -8.67
C GLY A 78 12.26 -8.93 -9.79
N SER A 79 12.32 -10.14 -10.36
CA SER A 79 11.38 -10.57 -11.41
C SER A 79 9.94 -10.52 -10.91
N PHE A 80 9.07 -9.88 -11.69
CA PHE A 80 7.63 -9.85 -11.46
C PHE A 80 7.00 -11.14 -12.00
N THR A 81 6.25 -11.83 -11.17
CA THR A 81 5.52 -13.06 -11.55
C THR A 81 4.12 -13.11 -10.98
N ALA A 82 3.83 -12.30 -9.98
CA ALA A 82 2.56 -12.33 -9.27
C ALA A 82 2.19 -10.96 -8.69
N LEU A 83 0.92 -10.73 -8.52
CA LEU A 83 0.37 -9.73 -7.61
C LEU A 83 0.19 -10.34 -6.21
N TYR A 84 0.12 -9.50 -5.20
CA TYR A 84 -0.01 -9.93 -3.81
C TYR A 84 -1.15 -9.20 -3.13
N ALA A 85 -2.20 -9.92 -2.73
CA ALA A 85 -3.29 -9.34 -1.96
C ALA A 85 -3.03 -9.48 -0.46
N ILE A 86 -3.05 -8.38 0.28
CA ILE A 86 -2.83 -8.40 1.73
C ILE A 86 -4.07 -8.97 2.39
N ARG A 87 -3.92 -10.08 3.12
CA ARG A 87 -4.99 -10.70 3.89
C ARG A 87 -5.03 -10.19 5.33
N SER A 88 -3.87 -10.08 5.96
CA SER A 88 -3.73 -9.55 7.32
C SER A 88 -2.40 -8.85 7.50
N GLY A 89 -2.31 -7.98 8.49
CA GLY A 89 -1.12 -7.17 8.72
C GLY A 89 -1.06 -5.93 7.83
N SER A 90 0.11 -5.35 7.68
CA SER A 90 0.35 -4.16 6.85
C SER A 90 1.76 -4.16 6.30
N LEU A 91 1.93 -3.64 5.10
CA LEU A 91 3.21 -3.54 4.41
C LEU A 91 3.48 -2.09 3.99
N LYS A 92 4.74 -1.77 3.78
CA LYS A 92 5.19 -0.55 3.10
C LYS A 92 5.89 -0.90 1.80
N THR A 93 5.82 0.00 0.83
CA THR A 93 6.66 -0.02 -0.36
C THR A 93 7.72 1.05 -0.27
N LEU A 94 8.93 0.72 -0.73
CA LEU A 94 10.10 1.58 -0.74
C LEU A 94 10.64 1.71 -2.17
N LEU A 95 10.90 2.94 -2.58
CA LEU A 95 11.73 3.25 -3.74
C LEU A 95 13.17 3.42 -3.28
N LEU A 96 14.10 2.90 -4.05
CA LEU A 96 15.53 3.02 -3.80
C LEU A 96 16.15 3.89 -4.89
N ALA A 97 16.70 5.03 -4.51
CA ALA A 97 17.47 5.87 -5.42
C ALA A 97 18.88 5.30 -5.65
N GLU A 98 19.53 5.67 -6.77
CA GLU A 98 20.89 5.20 -7.11
C GLU A 98 21.94 5.53 -6.06
N ASP A 99 21.77 6.64 -5.35
CA ASP A 99 22.67 7.07 -4.27
C ASP A 99 22.42 6.32 -2.95
N GLY A 100 21.50 5.34 -2.94
CA GLY A 100 21.17 4.53 -1.78
C GLY A 100 20.13 5.14 -0.83
N ARG A 101 19.56 6.31 -1.16
CA ARG A 101 18.45 6.88 -0.38
C ARG A 101 17.19 6.06 -0.58
N GLU A 102 16.49 5.82 0.51
CA GLU A 102 15.19 5.13 0.51
C GLU A 102 14.05 6.15 0.69
N GLN A 103 13.00 5.98 -0.10
CA GLN A 103 11.77 6.75 0.02
C GLN A 103 10.59 5.80 0.21
N VAL A 104 9.83 5.98 1.28
CA VAL A 104 8.55 5.27 1.42
C VAL A 104 7.59 5.78 0.35
N ALA A 105 7.16 4.89 -0.54
CA ALA A 105 6.23 5.20 -1.62
C ALA A 105 4.77 4.93 -1.24
N GLY A 106 4.52 4.00 -0.32
CA GLY A 106 3.17 3.66 0.09
C GLY A 106 3.08 2.83 1.36
N TYR A 107 1.90 2.88 1.98
CA TYR A 107 1.48 2.01 3.07
C TYR A 107 0.25 1.24 2.63
N HIS A 108 0.29 -0.08 2.81
CA HIS A 108 -0.72 -1.00 2.31
C HIS A 108 -1.35 -1.80 3.45
N MET A 109 -2.67 -1.95 3.38
CA MET A 109 -3.53 -2.56 4.41
C MET A 109 -4.29 -3.77 3.86
N PRO A 110 -4.95 -4.58 4.71
CA PRO A 110 -5.75 -5.72 4.26
C PRO A 110 -6.77 -5.36 3.16
N GLY A 111 -6.85 -6.19 2.12
CA GLY A 111 -7.65 -5.97 0.92
C GLY A 111 -6.95 -5.17 -0.18
N GLU A 112 -5.75 -4.63 0.06
CA GLU A 112 -4.98 -3.92 -0.97
C GLU A 112 -4.01 -4.85 -1.68
N ILE A 113 -3.67 -4.47 -2.93
CA ILE A 113 -2.83 -5.25 -3.84
C ILE A 113 -1.45 -4.60 -3.96
N LEU A 114 -0.43 -5.43 -3.94
CA LEU A 114 0.97 -5.07 -4.17
C LEU A 114 1.48 -5.72 -5.46
N GLY A 115 2.56 -5.18 -6.00
CA GLY A 115 3.22 -5.72 -7.19
C GLY A 115 2.75 -5.09 -8.51
N LEU A 116 1.83 -4.13 -8.49
CA LEU A 116 1.34 -3.45 -9.70
C LEU A 116 2.45 -2.69 -10.46
N ASP A 117 3.51 -2.33 -9.76
CA ASP A 117 4.70 -1.69 -10.29
C ASP A 117 5.47 -2.56 -11.30
N GLY A 118 5.34 -3.89 -11.20
CA GLY A 118 6.04 -4.83 -12.06
C GLY A 118 5.31 -5.20 -13.36
N VAL A 119 4.04 -4.81 -13.52
CA VAL A 119 3.20 -5.24 -14.65
C VAL A 119 3.74 -4.76 -16.01
N GLY A 120 4.38 -3.59 -16.05
CA GLY A 120 4.85 -2.99 -17.32
C GLY A 120 6.21 -3.49 -17.77
N ASN A 121 7.11 -3.80 -16.82
CA ASN A 121 8.53 -4.06 -17.10
C ASN A 121 8.98 -5.47 -16.71
N GLU A 122 8.06 -6.32 -16.23
CA GLU A 122 8.34 -7.67 -15.72
C GLU A 122 9.34 -7.71 -14.54
N GLU A 123 9.61 -6.55 -13.95
CA GLU A 123 10.47 -6.37 -12.78
C GLU A 123 9.82 -5.39 -11.80
N HIS A 124 9.98 -5.66 -10.51
CA HIS A 124 9.50 -4.76 -9.47
C HIS A 124 10.33 -3.47 -9.41
N GLU A 125 9.69 -2.32 -9.46
CA GLU A 125 10.36 -1.02 -9.31
C GLU A 125 10.60 -0.66 -7.84
N CYS A 126 9.81 -1.21 -6.93
CA CYS A 126 9.91 -0.96 -5.49
C CYS A 126 10.16 -2.25 -4.70
N GLN A 127 10.54 -2.08 -3.44
CA GLN A 127 10.65 -3.16 -2.47
C GLN A 127 9.43 -3.14 -1.53
N ALA A 128 8.82 -4.29 -1.24
CA ALA A 128 7.73 -4.41 -0.26
C ALA A 128 8.21 -5.08 1.03
N ILE A 129 7.94 -4.44 2.18
CA ILE A 129 8.38 -4.89 3.51
C ILE A 129 7.21 -4.90 4.49
N ALA A 130 7.11 -5.97 5.29
CA ALA A 130 6.09 -6.09 6.32
C ALA A 130 6.36 -5.16 7.51
N LEU A 131 5.37 -4.37 7.92
CA LEU A 131 5.42 -3.48 9.09
C LEU A 131 5.07 -4.21 10.39
N GLU A 132 4.40 -5.33 10.27
CA GLU A 132 3.99 -6.26 11.33
C GLU A 132 3.89 -7.66 10.74
N ASP A 133 3.65 -8.68 11.57
CA ASP A 133 3.40 -10.02 11.09
C ASP A 133 2.19 -10.00 10.15
N SER A 134 2.41 -10.43 8.92
CA SER A 134 1.48 -10.24 7.81
C SER A 134 1.26 -11.53 7.03
N GLU A 135 0.10 -11.69 6.42
CA GLU A 135 -0.22 -12.76 5.49
C GLU A 135 -0.70 -12.17 4.16
N VAL A 136 -0.13 -12.63 3.06
CA VAL A 136 -0.50 -12.22 1.72
C VAL A 136 -0.89 -13.41 0.86
N CYS A 137 -1.92 -13.24 0.02
CA CYS A 137 -2.31 -14.18 -1.01
C CYS A 137 -1.46 -13.93 -2.26
N VAL A 138 -0.89 -14.98 -2.84
CA VAL A 138 -0.14 -14.90 -4.10
C VAL A 138 -1.10 -15.10 -5.26
N LEU A 139 -1.11 -14.17 -6.20
CA LEU A 139 -1.95 -14.15 -7.39
C LEU A 139 -1.04 -14.21 -8.62
N PRO A 140 -0.73 -15.41 -9.17
CA PRO A 140 0.10 -15.54 -10.38
C PRO A 140 -0.47 -14.66 -11.50
N PHE A 141 0.36 -13.80 -12.09
CA PHE A 141 -0.14 -12.73 -12.96
C PHE A 141 -0.72 -13.27 -14.28
N ASP A 142 -0.14 -14.33 -14.82
CA ASP A 142 -0.67 -15.03 -16.00
C ASP A 142 -2.13 -15.52 -15.78
N ARG A 143 -2.41 -16.00 -14.58
CA ARG A 143 -3.77 -16.45 -14.20
C ARG A 143 -4.72 -15.27 -13.98
N VAL A 144 -4.23 -14.17 -13.41
CA VAL A 144 -5.00 -12.92 -13.29
C VAL A 144 -5.42 -12.43 -14.67
N GLU A 145 -4.52 -12.40 -15.63
CA GLU A 145 -4.81 -12.03 -17.02
C GLU A 145 -5.80 -12.99 -17.68
N GLN A 146 -5.65 -14.30 -17.45
CA GLN A 146 -6.57 -15.29 -18.00
C GLN A 146 -8.00 -15.02 -17.50
N ILE A 147 -8.20 -14.88 -16.18
CA ILE A 147 -9.53 -14.61 -15.61
C ILE A 147 -10.08 -13.27 -16.11
N ALA A 148 -9.23 -12.25 -16.28
CA ALA A 148 -9.64 -10.96 -16.81
C ALA A 148 -10.13 -11.04 -18.28
N ARG A 149 -9.62 -12.00 -19.07
CA ARG A 149 -10.13 -12.26 -20.43
C ARG A 149 -11.47 -13.01 -20.42
N GLU A 150 -11.70 -13.85 -19.43
CA GLU A 150 -12.91 -14.68 -19.30
C GLU A 150 -14.07 -13.93 -18.60
N SER A 151 -13.76 -12.96 -17.70
CA SER A 151 -14.75 -12.22 -16.93
C SER A 151 -14.56 -10.71 -17.06
N ALA A 152 -15.49 -10.05 -17.77
CA ALA A 152 -15.52 -8.59 -17.88
C ALA A 152 -15.68 -7.89 -16.52
N ALA A 153 -16.40 -8.49 -15.57
CA ALA A 153 -16.56 -7.96 -14.22
C ALA A 153 -15.24 -7.97 -13.45
N PHE A 154 -14.47 -9.05 -13.54
CA PHE A 154 -13.15 -9.13 -12.92
C PHE A 154 -12.15 -8.17 -13.58
N GLN A 155 -12.14 -8.09 -14.91
CA GLN A 155 -11.33 -7.12 -15.66
C GLN A 155 -11.64 -5.68 -15.21
N HIS A 156 -12.92 -5.34 -15.06
CA HIS A 156 -13.33 -4.04 -14.54
C HIS A 156 -12.79 -3.78 -13.12
N ASN A 157 -12.79 -4.78 -12.24
CA ASN A 157 -12.22 -4.67 -10.90
C ASN A 157 -10.71 -4.40 -10.93
N VAL A 158 -9.97 -5.06 -11.81
CA VAL A 158 -8.54 -4.80 -12.02
C VAL A 158 -8.32 -3.35 -12.46
N HIS A 159 -9.07 -2.87 -13.47
CA HIS A 159 -8.98 -1.48 -13.93
C HIS A 159 -9.37 -0.47 -12.84
N ARG A 160 -10.43 -0.75 -12.07
CA ARG A 160 -10.86 0.07 -10.93
C ARG A 160 -9.76 0.16 -9.86
N TYR A 161 -9.08 -0.95 -9.61
CA TYR A 161 -7.97 -0.99 -8.66
C TYR A 161 -6.78 -0.14 -9.13
N LEU A 162 -6.34 -0.32 -10.39
CA LEU A 162 -5.28 0.49 -11.01
C LEU A 162 -5.63 1.99 -10.98
N SER A 163 -6.86 2.34 -11.33
CA SER A 163 -7.32 3.74 -11.30
C SER A 163 -7.26 4.35 -9.89
N ARG A 164 -7.64 3.58 -8.86
CA ARG A 164 -7.55 4.01 -7.46
C ARG A 164 -6.10 4.23 -7.03
N GLU A 165 -5.20 3.35 -7.44
CA GLU A 165 -3.78 3.49 -7.12
C GLU A 165 -3.17 4.72 -7.79
N ILE A 166 -3.47 4.96 -9.07
CA ILE A 166 -3.07 6.18 -9.78
C ILE A 166 -3.60 7.44 -9.07
N ALA A 167 -4.86 7.43 -8.65
CA ALA A 167 -5.47 8.55 -7.93
C ALA A 167 -4.77 8.79 -6.58
N ARG A 168 -4.42 7.72 -5.85
CA ARG A 168 -3.66 7.80 -4.59
C ARG A 168 -2.29 8.43 -4.79
N GLN A 169 -1.54 8.00 -5.82
CA GLN A 169 -0.23 8.56 -6.14
C GLN A 169 -0.31 10.05 -6.52
N ARG A 170 -1.33 10.45 -7.29
CA ARG A 170 -1.58 11.87 -7.61
C ARG A 170 -1.89 12.70 -6.37
N THR A 171 -2.69 12.16 -5.45
CA THR A 171 -3.00 12.83 -4.18
C THR A 171 -1.75 13.01 -3.34
N LEU A 172 -0.88 11.99 -3.25
CA LEU A 172 0.40 12.10 -2.56
C LEU A 172 1.30 13.16 -3.21
N MET A 173 1.38 13.19 -4.54
CA MET A 173 2.15 14.20 -5.28
C MET A 173 1.65 15.62 -4.98
N LEU A 174 0.33 15.84 -5.00
CA LEU A 174 -0.27 17.13 -4.63
C LEU A 174 0.08 17.51 -3.19
N LEU A 175 -0.06 16.58 -2.26
CA LEU A 175 0.25 16.76 -0.84
C LEU A 175 1.72 17.19 -0.66
N LEU A 176 2.65 16.48 -1.29
CA LEU A 176 4.08 16.78 -1.19
C LEU A 176 4.45 18.11 -1.86
N GLY A 177 3.78 18.48 -2.96
CA GLY A 177 4.10 19.67 -3.74
C GLY A 177 3.49 20.97 -3.21
N THR A 178 2.33 20.91 -2.55
CA THR A 178 1.56 22.13 -2.23
C THR A 178 1.28 22.34 -0.75
N MET A 179 1.28 21.28 0.06
CA MET A 179 0.88 21.39 1.46
C MET A 179 2.07 21.66 2.38
N ARG A 180 1.80 22.44 3.46
CA ARG A 180 2.77 22.63 4.55
C ARG A 180 2.93 21.35 5.38
N ALA A 181 3.99 21.26 6.16
CA ALA A 181 4.33 20.09 6.94
C ALA A 181 3.22 19.63 7.92
N ASP A 182 2.55 20.58 8.59
CA ASP A 182 1.43 20.35 9.48
C ASP A 182 0.21 19.78 8.73
N GLN A 183 -0.08 20.33 7.54
CA GLN A 183 -1.15 19.87 6.67
C GLN A 183 -0.88 18.45 6.12
N ARG A 184 0.38 18.16 5.75
CA ARG A 184 0.77 16.81 5.29
C ARG A 184 0.53 15.75 6.37
N LEU A 185 0.91 16.04 7.62
CA LEU A 185 0.70 15.11 8.72
C LEU A 185 -0.80 14.95 9.04
N ALA A 186 -1.58 16.04 9.06
CA ALA A 186 -3.01 15.99 9.28
C ALA A 186 -3.73 15.18 8.19
N ALA A 187 -3.40 15.42 6.90
CA ALA A 187 -3.93 14.66 5.77
C ALA A 187 -3.60 13.16 5.87
N PHE A 188 -2.38 12.83 6.25
CA PHE A 188 -1.96 11.44 6.46
C PHE A 188 -2.76 10.75 7.58
N LEU A 189 -2.97 11.41 8.73
CA LEU A 189 -3.75 10.86 9.83
C LEU A 189 -5.25 10.70 9.45
N LEU A 190 -5.79 11.63 8.69
CA LEU A 190 -7.17 11.55 8.17
C LEU A 190 -7.32 10.40 7.15
N ASP A 191 -6.35 10.22 6.25
CA ASP A 191 -6.34 9.09 5.30
C ASP A 191 -6.32 7.75 6.05
N LEU A 192 -5.43 7.59 7.03
CA LEU A 192 -5.39 6.38 7.87
C LEU A 192 -6.72 6.14 8.58
N SER A 193 -7.30 7.18 9.17
CA SER A 193 -8.62 7.13 9.84
C SER A 193 -9.70 6.60 8.89
N GLN A 194 -9.78 7.14 7.69
CA GLN A 194 -10.75 6.73 6.67
C GLN A 194 -10.52 5.28 6.21
N ARG A 195 -9.27 4.89 5.99
CA ARG A 195 -8.89 3.53 5.58
C ARG A 195 -9.19 2.50 6.65
N TYR A 196 -8.96 2.82 7.94
CA TYR A 196 -9.36 1.97 9.06
C TYR A 196 -10.88 1.85 9.15
N GLN A 197 -11.61 2.96 9.03
CA GLN A 197 -13.07 2.97 9.03
C GLN A 197 -13.67 2.10 7.92
N ALA A 198 -13.13 2.19 6.70
CA ALA A 198 -13.55 1.37 5.56
C ALA A 198 -13.36 -0.14 5.80
N ARG A 199 -12.52 -0.53 6.78
CA ARG A 199 -12.26 -1.92 7.19
C ARG A 199 -13.02 -2.34 8.44
N GLY A 200 -13.93 -1.49 8.93
CA GLY A 200 -14.73 -1.78 10.15
C GLY A 200 -13.98 -1.53 11.46
N TYR A 201 -12.80 -0.88 11.41
CA TYR A 201 -12.08 -0.48 12.61
C TYR A 201 -12.46 0.94 13.07
N SER A 202 -11.97 1.34 14.24
CA SER A 202 -12.18 2.69 14.77
C SER A 202 -11.62 3.74 13.79
N SER A 203 -12.41 4.77 13.50
CA SER A 203 -11.99 5.93 12.73
C SER A 203 -11.31 7.00 13.56
N SER A 204 -11.49 6.94 14.90
CA SER A 204 -10.96 7.95 15.81
C SER A 204 -9.71 7.50 16.55
N GLU A 205 -9.46 6.18 16.66
CA GLU A 205 -8.33 5.65 17.41
C GLU A 205 -7.72 4.46 16.68
N PHE A 206 -6.41 4.52 16.42
CA PHE A 206 -5.68 3.48 15.72
C PHE A 206 -4.20 3.47 16.09
N ILE A 207 -3.53 2.36 15.75
CA ILE A 207 -2.09 2.16 15.99
C ILE A 207 -1.31 2.49 14.73
N LEU A 208 -0.34 3.41 14.84
CA LEU A 208 0.66 3.64 13.79
C LEU A 208 1.61 2.44 13.72
N ARG A 209 1.53 1.67 12.65
CA ARG A 209 2.41 0.52 12.42
C ARG A 209 3.81 0.94 11.96
N MET A 210 3.90 2.09 11.30
CA MET A 210 5.12 2.74 10.84
C MET A 210 5.81 3.54 11.97
N THR A 211 7.12 3.68 11.85
CA THR A 211 7.91 4.57 12.70
C THR A 211 7.73 6.03 12.29
N ARG A 212 8.15 6.98 13.15
CA ARG A 212 8.14 8.42 12.81
C ARG A 212 9.08 8.74 11.66
N GLU A 213 10.18 8.00 11.53
CA GLU A 213 11.12 8.10 10.42
C GLU A 213 10.47 7.66 9.11
N GLU A 214 9.77 6.52 9.09
CA GLU A 214 9.03 6.03 7.93
C GLU A 214 7.91 7.00 7.53
N ILE A 215 7.16 7.55 8.51
CA ILE A 215 6.16 8.60 8.24
C ILE A 215 6.84 9.84 7.65
N GLY A 216 8.00 10.23 8.18
CA GLY A 216 8.78 11.33 7.64
C GLY A 216 9.22 11.07 6.20
N SER A 217 9.76 9.89 5.92
CA SER A 217 10.11 9.46 4.56
C SER A 217 8.93 9.58 3.60
N TYR A 218 7.75 9.06 3.99
CA TYR A 218 6.52 9.13 3.17
C TYR A 218 6.05 10.56 2.90
N LEU A 219 6.15 11.45 3.91
CA LEU A 219 5.66 12.83 3.84
C LEU A 219 6.71 13.84 3.37
N GLY A 220 7.94 13.40 3.04
CA GLY A 220 9.04 14.29 2.68
C GLY A 220 9.48 15.19 3.84
N LEU A 221 9.49 14.65 5.07
CA LEU A 221 9.82 15.37 6.30
C LEU A 221 10.88 14.61 7.11
N LYS A 222 11.62 15.31 7.94
CA LYS A 222 12.56 14.69 8.88
C LYS A 222 11.82 14.13 10.10
N LEU A 223 12.38 13.09 10.74
CA LEU A 223 11.87 12.47 11.96
C LEU A 223 11.57 13.50 13.07
N GLU A 224 12.48 14.46 13.27
CA GLU A 224 12.33 15.50 14.29
C GLU A 224 11.14 16.41 13.99
N THR A 225 10.88 16.68 12.71
CA THR A 225 9.72 17.46 12.26
C THR A 225 8.42 16.72 12.56
N ILE A 226 8.33 15.43 12.22
CA ILE A 226 7.17 14.60 12.56
C ILE A 226 6.92 14.58 14.06
N SER A 227 7.99 14.41 14.85
CA SER A 227 7.88 14.37 16.31
C SER A 227 7.36 15.70 16.90
N ARG A 228 7.88 16.84 16.41
CA ARG A 228 7.41 18.17 16.82
C ARG A 228 5.97 18.45 16.40
N LEU A 229 5.60 18.05 15.19
CA LEU A 229 4.23 18.23 14.69
C LEU A 229 3.21 17.39 15.47
N LEU A 230 3.51 16.14 15.80
CA LEU A 230 2.65 15.32 16.64
C LEU A 230 2.45 15.94 18.02
N SER A 231 3.54 16.45 18.65
CA SER A 231 3.46 17.13 19.95
C SER A 231 2.64 18.43 19.88
N ARG A 232 2.80 19.19 18.79
CA ARG A 232 2.04 20.42 18.56
C ARG A 232 0.54 20.15 18.40
N LEU A 233 0.15 19.19 17.53
CA LEU A 233 -1.25 18.83 17.33
C LEU A 233 -1.89 18.32 18.64
N GLN A 234 -1.10 17.65 19.50
CA GLN A 234 -1.54 17.22 20.81
C GLN A 234 -1.73 18.41 21.78
N GLN A 235 -0.82 19.38 21.80
CA GLN A 235 -0.95 20.61 22.61
C GLN A 235 -2.17 21.45 22.17
N GLU A 236 -2.47 21.47 20.89
CA GLU A 236 -3.65 22.12 20.30
C GLU A 236 -4.96 21.34 20.58
N GLY A 237 -4.90 20.17 21.24
CA GLY A 237 -6.06 19.35 21.55
C GLY A 237 -6.67 18.62 20.34
N LEU A 238 -6.00 18.59 19.18
CA LEU A 238 -6.52 17.98 17.97
C LEU A 238 -6.38 16.47 17.96
N ILE A 239 -5.30 15.97 18.58
CA ILE A 239 -5.01 14.54 18.70
C ILE A 239 -4.47 14.21 20.10
N GLN A 240 -4.49 12.93 20.44
CA GLN A 240 -3.77 12.36 21.58
C GLN A 240 -2.84 11.27 21.07
N VAL A 241 -1.59 11.24 21.56
CA VAL A 241 -0.59 10.26 21.16
C VAL A 241 -0.04 9.56 22.42
N GLN A 242 -0.14 8.23 22.42
CA GLN A 242 0.45 7.37 23.47
C GLN A 242 1.28 6.28 22.79
N GLY A 243 2.60 6.46 22.75
CA GLY A 243 3.49 5.55 22.04
C GLY A 243 3.18 5.51 20.53
N ARG A 244 2.58 4.41 20.08
CA ARG A 244 2.11 4.21 18.70
C ARG A 244 0.61 4.41 18.52
N VAL A 245 -0.15 4.55 19.62
CA VAL A 245 -1.59 4.79 19.55
C VAL A 245 -1.83 6.27 19.30
N VAL A 246 -2.63 6.56 18.29
CA VAL A 246 -3.09 7.92 17.97
C VAL A 246 -4.61 7.93 18.06
N LYS A 247 -5.12 8.93 18.79
CA LYS A 247 -6.54 9.23 18.87
C LYS A 247 -6.79 10.60 18.26
N LEU A 248 -7.67 10.67 17.27
CA LEU A 248 -8.13 11.92 16.67
C LEU A 248 -9.27 12.47 17.52
N LEU A 249 -9.05 13.61 18.18
CA LEU A 249 -10.02 14.24 19.08
C LEU A 249 -10.96 15.17 18.30
N GLU A 250 -10.39 16.01 17.41
CA GLU A 250 -11.10 17.03 16.64
C GLU A 250 -10.91 16.82 15.13
N ARG A 251 -11.61 15.84 14.56
CA ARG A 251 -11.54 15.52 13.12
C ARG A 251 -11.97 16.69 12.22
N PRO A 252 -13.04 17.46 12.53
CA PRO A 252 -13.41 18.64 11.74
C PRO A 252 -12.28 19.66 11.69
N ALA A 253 -11.62 19.97 12.79
CA ALA A 253 -10.51 20.92 12.84
C ALA A 253 -9.29 20.40 12.03
N LEU A 254 -9.00 19.09 12.07
CA LEU A 254 -7.97 18.50 11.20
C LEU A 254 -8.31 18.63 9.71
N ARG A 255 -9.59 18.48 9.31
CA ARG A 255 -10.04 18.71 7.92
C ARG A 255 -9.88 20.17 7.51
N GLN A 256 -10.25 21.12 8.36
CA GLN A 256 -10.06 22.54 8.11
C GLN A 256 -8.57 22.89 7.95
N LEU A 257 -7.68 22.28 8.76
CA LEU A 257 -6.22 22.46 8.63
C LEU A 257 -5.73 22.03 7.24
N VAL A 258 -6.31 21.00 6.65
CA VAL A 258 -5.97 20.48 5.30
C VAL A 258 -6.67 21.29 4.19
N GLY A 259 -7.57 22.23 4.53
CA GLY A 259 -8.34 23.00 3.56
C GLY A 259 -9.54 22.24 2.99
N GLN A 260 -10.00 21.19 3.66
CA GLN A 260 -11.25 20.51 3.33
C GLN A 260 -12.39 21.15 4.13
N SER A 261 -13.32 21.78 3.44
CA SER A 261 -14.62 22.20 4.02
C SER A 261 -15.49 20.95 4.20
N ASP A 262 -16.34 20.95 5.25
CA ASP A 262 -17.30 19.86 5.52
C ASP A 262 -18.31 19.70 4.40
#